data_90f2b09c3717fd4203ff5aaafe621b01
#
_entry.id   90f2b09c3717fd4203ff5aaafe621b01
#
_cell.length_a   1.000
_cell.length_b   1.000
_cell.length_c   1.000
_cell.angle_alpha   90.00
_cell.angle_beta   90.00
_cell.angle_gamma   90.00
#
_symmetry.space_group_name_H-M   'P 1'
#
loop_
_entity.id
_entity.type
_entity.pdbx_description
1 polymer ?
#
loop_
_entity_poly.entity_id
_entity_poly.type
_entity_poly.pdbx_seq_one_letter_code
_entity_poly.pdbx_strand_id
1 'polypeptide(L)'
;MKRFLWRTFTWLLLALTCLLLARATRPWAEFGPQQQVVSVNPKMGVHTRLTDEVEPWKIQRTFEMVREMGASWVVEYFLWAAHEPARGVFDWSHADLVVDHAVNQGLTVIARLGYVPEWARPPRTSHLYLDEDGYDDFARFVAAFAQHFRGRVRYIIIWNEPNLSQEWGYRPVDPAGYTELLRQAYLAAKRANPEVQILGGALAPTLAPPDSEWGMNDLEYLQRMYDAGAAPYFDILAAHSYGWRFGPDEPAAPDAVNFSRVELLREIMVRNGDAAKPVMITEGGWNDHPRWTKAVRPAQRAAYTVRAYEKALEEWPWVLATCMWAFRYPAPTGTYQDYYTFVTGDFQPKPIYLAVQAYAAGAGMPLMNADVR
;
A
#
# COMPACT_ATOMS: atom_id res chain seq x y z
N MET A 1 19.04 54.23 -22.90
CA MET A 1 19.22 53.91 -21.47
C MET A 1 17.89 53.75 -20.72
N LYS A 2 16.94 54.73 -20.71
CA LYS A 2 15.67 54.65 -19.97
C LYS A 2 14.77 53.47 -20.37
N ARG A 3 14.66 53.07 -21.65
CA ARG A 3 13.83 51.94 -22.12
C ARG A 3 14.41 50.59 -21.76
N PHE A 4 15.71 50.45 -21.55
CA PHE A 4 16.37 49.24 -21.15
C PHE A 4 16.16 48.97 -19.64
N LEU A 5 16.30 50.00 -18.81
CA LEU A 5 16.04 49.96 -17.37
C LEU A 5 14.58 49.61 -17.05
N TRP A 6 13.62 50.09 -17.84
CA TRP A 6 12.20 49.78 -17.66
C TRP A 6 11.90 48.29 -17.98
N ARG A 7 12.50 47.74 -19.03
CA ARG A 7 12.34 46.33 -19.38
C ARG A 7 12.93 45.40 -18.33
N THR A 8 14.11 45.67 -17.84
CA THR A 8 14.73 44.86 -16.76
C THR A 8 13.93 44.92 -15.46
N PHE A 9 13.39 46.09 -15.11
CA PHE A 9 12.51 46.24 -13.93
C PHE A 9 11.20 45.45 -14.08
N THR A 10 10.57 45.47 -15.24
CA THR A 10 9.34 44.71 -15.52
C THR A 10 9.57 43.19 -15.42
N TRP A 11 10.69 42.68 -15.95
CA TRP A 11 11.04 41.27 -15.83
C TRP A 11 11.38 40.84 -14.40
N LEU A 12 12.03 41.67 -13.63
CA LEU A 12 12.28 41.43 -12.21
C LEU A 12 11.00 41.40 -11.39
N LEU A 13 10.07 42.31 -11.68
CA LEU A 13 8.75 42.31 -11.03
C LEU A 13 7.92 41.08 -11.38
N LEU A 14 7.92 40.67 -12.65
CA LEU A 14 7.25 39.44 -13.09
C LEU A 14 7.87 38.20 -12.44
N ALA A 15 9.19 38.10 -12.39
CA ALA A 15 9.89 36.98 -11.73
C ALA A 15 9.58 36.96 -10.21
N LEU A 16 9.56 38.10 -9.55
CA LEU A 16 9.20 38.20 -8.13
C LEU A 16 7.72 37.85 -7.89
N THR A 17 6.82 38.28 -8.76
CA THR A 17 5.39 37.95 -8.69
C THR A 17 5.17 36.46 -8.93
N CYS A 18 5.87 35.83 -9.90
CA CYS A 18 5.83 34.37 -10.12
C CYS A 18 6.39 33.62 -8.93
N LEU A 19 7.47 34.08 -8.30
CA LEU A 19 8.05 33.49 -7.08
C LEU A 19 7.10 33.63 -5.88
N LEU A 20 6.42 34.75 -5.73
CA LEU A 20 5.42 34.98 -4.67
C LEU A 20 4.17 34.11 -4.90
N LEU A 21 3.69 34.03 -6.15
CA LEU A 21 2.58 33.13 -6.51
C LEU A 21 2.94 31.67 -6.33
N ALA A 22 4.14 31.24 -6.73
CA ALA A 22 4.62 29.88 -6.49
C ALA A 22 4.78 29.54 -4.99
N ARG A 23 5.07 30.55 -4.14
CA ARG A 23 5.02 30.40 -2.69
C ARG A 23 3.59 30.36 -2.14
N ALA A 24 2.69 31.17 -2.66
CA ALA A 24 1.31 31.25 -2.20
C ALA A 24 0.46 30.01 -2.57
N THR A 25 0.88 29.24 -3.59
CA THR A 25 0.17 28.02 -4.02
C THR A 25 0.68 26.75 -3.36
N ARG A 26 1.72 26.78 -2.53
CA ARG A 26 2.08 25.62 -1.70
C ARG A 26 1.15 25.60 -0.49
N PRO A 27 0.40 24.51 -0.27
CA PRO A 27 -0.26 24.32 1.01
C PRO A 27 0.83 24.27 2.07
N TRP A 28 0.86 25.26 2.95
CA TRP A 28 1.81 25.31 4.05
C TRP A 28 1.36 24.26 5.09
N ALA A 29 1.89 23.05 4.98
CA ALA A 29 1.95 22.19 6.13
C ALA A 29 3.18 22.64 6.93
N GLU A 30 2.96 23.25 8.08
CA GLU A 30 4.04 23.47 9.04
C GLU A 30 4.38 22.10 9.64
N PHE A 31 5.45 21.51 9.16
CA PHE A 31 5.99 20.28 9.75
C PHE A 31 6.74 20.65 11.03
N GLY A 32 6.42 19.98 12.13
CA GLY A 32 7.26 19.97 13.31
C GLY A 32 8.64 19.34 13.04
N PRO A 33 9.51 19.21 14.05
CA PRO A 33 10.79 18.53 13.91
C PRO A 33 10.59 17.11 13.37
N GLN A 34 11.56 16.63 12.55
CA GLN A 34 11.61 15.26 12.06
C GLN A 34 11.47 14.26 13.22
N GLN A 35 10.52 13.37 13.10
CA GLN A 35 10.25 12.32 14.10
C GLN A 35 10.95 11.02 13.72
N GLN A 36 10.99 10.09 14.67
CA GLN A 36 11.47 8.72 14.46
C GLN A 36 10.51 7.73 15.12
N VAL A 37 10.38 6.57 14.50
CA VAL A 37 9.62 5.46 15.09
C VAL A 37 10.50 4.75 16.10
N VAL A 38 9.96 4.48 17.28
CA VAL A 38 10.61 3.65 18.30
C VAL A 38 9.85 2.34 18.38
N SER A 39 10.50 1.22 18.09
CA SER A 39 9.87 -0.09 18.07
C SER A 39 10.90 -1.19 18.24
N VAL A 40 10.52 -2.25 18.97
CA VAL A 40 11.31 -3.49 19.06
C VAL A 40 11.23 -4.31 17.74
N ASN A 41 10.27 -4.00 16.88
CA ASN A 41 10.05 -4.71 15.64
C ASN A 41 9.98 -3.75 14.43
N PRO A 42 11.09 -3.59 13.69
CA PRO A 42 11.16 -2.66 12.55
C PRO A 42 10.36 -3.13 11.31
N LYS A 43 9.80 -4.34 11.30
CA LYS A 43 8.99 -4.87 10.19
C LYS A 43 7.51 -4.51 10.29
N MET A 44 7.07 -3.89 11.39
CA MET A 44 5.68 -3.54 11.60
C MET A 44 5.20 -2.42 10.69
N GLY A 45 4.04 -2.60 10.08
CA GLY A 45 3.38 -1.63 9.25
C GLY A 45 1.86 -1.75 9.28
N VAL A 46 1.20 -0.78 8.69
CA VAL A 46 -0.25 -0.76 8.49
C VAL A 46 -0.58 -0.21 7.12
N HIS A 47 -1.75 -0.56 6.60
CA HIS A 47 -2.31 0.09 5.43
C HIS A 47 -3.11 1.31 5.87
N THR A 48 -2.77 2.49 5.37
CA THR A 48 -3.54 3.72 5.55
C THR A 48 -4.55 3.90 4.42
N ARG A 49 -5.52 4.78 4.63
CA ARG A 49 -6.59 5.10 3.66
C ARG A 49 -6.77 6.62 3.65
N LEU A 50 -5.77 7.31 3.09
CA LEU A 50 -5.71 8.78 3.07
C LEU A 50 -6.03 9.38 1.70
N THR A 51 -6.18 8.53 0.67
CA THR A 51 -6.57 8.97 -0.67
C THR A 51 -7.85 9.82 -0.68
N ASP A 52 -8.82 9.47 0.16
CA ASP A 52 -10.11 10.15 0.27
C ASP A 52 -10.14 11.15 1.45
N GLU A 53 -9.03 11.35 2.15
CA GLU A 53 -8.97 12.26 3.31
C GLU A 53 -8.65 13.68 2.84
N VAL A 54 -9.61 14.57 2.98
CA VAL A 54 -9.50 15.98 2.52
C VAL A 54 -9.05 16.93 3.62
N GLU A 55 -9.00 16.47 4.88
CA GLU A 55 -8.65 17.32 6.02
C GLU A 55 -7.16 17.10 6.40
N PRO A 56 -6.27 18.07 6.16
CA PRO A 56 -4.83 17.90 6.40
C PRO A 56 -4.48 17.47 7.82
N TRP A 57 -5.21 17.95 8.83
CA TRP A 57 -4.97 17.58 10.22
C TRP A 57 -5.25 16.09 10.49
N LYS A 58 -6.18 15.47 9.75
CA LYS A 58 -6.46 14.03 9.88
C LYS A 58 -5.37 13.20 9.23
N ILE A 59 -4.79 13.68 8.13
CA ILE A 59 -3.60 13.07 7.51
C ILE A 59 -2.45 13.08 8.52
N GLN A 60 -2.15 14.25 9.09
CA GLN A 60 -1.12 14.40 10.12
C GLN A 60 -1.39 13.48 11.31
N ARG A 61 -2.60 13.52 11.89
CA ARG A 61 -2.94 12.72 13.06
C ARG A 61 -2.87 11.22 12.80
N THR A 62 -3.24 10.78 11.60
CA THR A 62 -3.10 9.37 11.21
C THR A 62 -1.65 8.92 11.32
N PHE A 63 -0.71 9.65 10.73
CA PHE A 63 0.70 9.26 10.76
C PHE A 63 1.35 9.44 12.13
N GLU A 64 0.94 10.44 12.91
CA GLU A 64 1.36 10.57 14.32
C GLU A 64 0.98 9.30 15.10
N MET A 65 -0.26 8.86 15.00
CA MET A 65 -0.72 7.67 15.73
C MET A 65 -0.09 6.38 15.21
N VAL A 66 0.19 6.26 13.90
CA VAL A 66 0.93 5.13 13.33
C VAL A 66 2.33 5.06 13.93
N ARG A 67 3.06 6.20 13.99
CA ARG A 67 4.36 6.29 14.65
C ARG A 67 4.27 5.97 16.15
N GLU A 68 3.29 6.54 16.86
CA GLU A 68 3.05 6.31 18.28
C GLU A 68 2.72 4.85 18.59
N MET A 69 2.10 4.13 17.65
CA MET A 69 1.86 2.69 17.75
C MET A 69 3.14 1.86 17.54
N GLY A 70 4.21 2.45 17.03
CA GLY A 70 5.49 1.80 16.75
C GLY A 70 5.58 1.10 15.40
N ALA A 71 4.68 1.39 14.46
CA ALA A 71 4.77 0.92 13.09
C ALA A 71 5.71 1.81 12.26
N SER A 72 6.62 1.20 11.49
CA SER A 72 7.63 1.89 10.67
C SER A 72 7.23 1.99 9.21
N TRP A 73 6.26 1.19 8.76
CA TRP A 73 5.84 1.10 7.37
C TRP A 73 4.37 1.47 7.22
N VAL A 74 4.07 2.16 6.12
CA VAL A 74 2.69 2.43 5.71
C VAL A 74 2.51 2.07 4.25
N VAL A 75 1.44 1.35 3.94
CA VAL A 75 0.96 1.20 2.56
C VAL A 75 -0.09 2.27 2.33
N GLU A 76 0.05 3.05 1.27
CA GLU A 76 -0.94 4.04 0.87
C GLU A 76 -1.25 3.94 -0.62
N TYR A 77 -2.49 4.21 -0.97
CA TYR A 77 -2.97 4.10 -2.34
C TYR A 77 -2.94 5.46 -3.04
N PHE A 78 -2.20 5.57 -4.13
CA PHE A 78 -2.15 6.75 -4.97
C PHE A 78 -2.87 6.48 -6.28
N LEU A 79 -4.07 7.04 -6.41
CA LEU A 79 -4.95 6.79 -7.54
C LEU A 79 -4.43 7.49 -8.80
N TRP A 80 -4.13 6.74 -9.87
CA TRP A 80 -3.74 7.34 -11.14
C TRP A 80 -4.76 8.36 -11.63
N ALA A 81 -6.05 8.03 -11.57
CA ALA A 81 -7.14 8.92 -11.96
C ALA A 81 -7.17 10.26 -11.21
N ALA A 82 -6.72 10.29 -9.95
CA ALA A 82 -6.68 11.52 -9.16
C ALA A 82 -5.44 12.38 -9.47
N HIS A 83 -4.32 11.72 -9.80
CA HIS A 83 -3.04 12.40 -9.98
C HIS A 83 -2.71 12.75 -11.43
N GLU A 84 -3.41 12.18 -12.42
CA GLU A 84 -3.30 12.51 -13.84
C GLU A 84 -4.71 12.66 -14.45
N PRO A 85 -5.42 13.77 -14.14
CA PRO A 85 -6.79 14.00 -14.61
C PRO A 85 -6.89 14.14 -16.14
N ALA A 86 -5.81 14.51 -16.81
CA ALA A 86 -5.67 14.49 -18.26
C ALA A 86 -4.27 14.02 -18.63
N ARG A 87 -4.12 13.37 -19.78
CA ARG A 87 -2.85 12.78 -20.23
C ARG A 87 -1.69 13.78 -20.15
N GLY A 88 -0.68 13.47 -19.34
CA GLY A 88 0.52 14.28 -19.12
C GLY A 88 0.31 15.50 -18.20
N VAL A 89 -0.87 15.68 -17.61
CA VAL A 89 -1.16 16.75 -16.65
C VAL A 89 -1.24 16.16 -15.26
N PHE A 90 -0.22 16.40 -14.44
CA PHE A 90 -0.12 15.82 -13.11
C PHE A 90 -0.48 16.81 -12.00
N ASP A 91 -1.25 16.34 -11.02
CA ASP A 91 -1.49 17.04 -9.74
C ASP A 91 -1.01 16.14 -8.59
N TRP A 92 0.11 16.54 -8.01
CA TRP A 92 0.74 15.85 -6.88
C TRP A 92 0.42 16.47 -5.52
N SER A 93 -0.41 17.53 -5.49
CA SER A 93 -0.62 18.34 -4.28
C SER A 93 -1.07 17.51 -3.06
N HIS A 94 -2.06 16.63 -3.25
CA HIS A 94 -2.52 15.74 -2.19
C HIS A 94 -1.50 14.65 -1.86
N ALA A 95 -0.89 14.05 -2.89
CA ALA A 95 0.13 13.01 -2.70
C ALA A 95 1.38 13.55 -1.99
N ASP A 96 1.83 14.76 -2.34
CA ASP A 96 2.93 15.45 -1.62
C ASP A 96 2.58 15.64 -0.14
N LEU A 97 1.35 16.10 0.17
CA LEU A 97 0.91 16.28 1.55
C LEU A 97 0.97 14.97 2.34
N VAL A 98 0.45 13.88 1.77
CA VAL A 98 0.45 12.56 2.40
C VAL A 98 1.88 12.05 2.60
N VAL A 99 2.71 12.09 1.57
CA VAL A 99 4.09 11.59 1.63
C VAL A 99 4.94 12.42 2.60
N ASP A 100 4.82 13.75 2.56
CA ASP A 100 5.63 14.62 3.42
C ASP A 100 5.27 14.46 4.90
N HIS A 101 3.97 14.28 5.24
CA HIS A 101 3.57 13.93 6.62
C HIS A 101 4.11 12.57 7.06
N ALA A 102 4.03 11.54 6.21
CA ALA A 102 4.58 10.23 6.54
C ALA A 102 6.10 10.30 6.79
N VAL A 103 6.83 10.93 5.88
CA VAL A 103 8.29 11.11 6.00
C VAL A 103 8.64 11.91 7.26
N ASN A 104 7.93 13.00 7.56
CA ASN A 104 8.14 13.79 8.77
C ASN A 104 7.94 12.97 10.05
N GLN A 105 7.04 12.00 10.04
CA GLN A 105 6.85 11.05 11.17
C GLN A 105 7.86 9.89 11.18
N GLY A 106 8.82 9.86 10.25
CA GLY A 106 9.83 8.79 10.16
C GLY A 106 9.29 7.48 9.60
N LEU A 107 8.18 7.53 8.86
CA LEU A 107 7.55 6.36 8.27
C LEU A 107 8.07 6.10 6.85
N THR A 108 8.20 4.84 6.48
CA THR A 108 8.51 4.42 5.13
C THR A 108 7.23 4.14 4.36
N VAL A 109 7.04 4.86 3.25
CA VAL A 109 5.86 4.72 2.39
C VAL A 109 6.08 3.62 1.36
N ILE A 110 5.13 2.71 1.27
CA ILE A 110 4.94 1.75 0.18
C ILE A 110 3.75 2.26 -0.64
N ALA A 111 4.01 2.80 -1.81
CA ALA A 111 2.97 3.38 -2.66
C ALA A 111 2.33 2.30 -3.52
N ARG A 112 1.00 2.14 -3.45
CA ARG A 112 0.23 1.29 -4.36
C ARG A 112 -0.37 2.15 -5.47
N LEU A 113 -0.06 1.82 -6.73
CA LEU A 113 -0.51 2.54 -7.91
C LEU A 113 -1.55 1.73 -8.69
N GLY A 114 -2.63 2.38 -9.07
CA GLY A 114 -3.74 1.81 -9.83
C GLY A 114 -4.85 2.83 -10.03
N TYR A 115 -6.07 2.38 -10.33
CA TYR A 115 -7.26 3.20 -10.59
C TYR A 115 -7.13 4.06 -11.84
N VAL A 116 -7.54 3.48 -12.95
CA VAL A 116 -7.37 4.02 -14.30
C VAL A 116 -8.28 5.23 -14.55
N PRO A 117 -7.74 6.36 -15.02
CA PRO A 117 -8.55 7.53 -15.40
C PRO A 117 -9.43 7.23 -16.65
N GLU A 118 -10.52 7.97 -16.80
CA GLU A 118 -11.46 7.77 -17.90
C GLU A 118 -10.83 7.91 -19.27
N TRP A 119 -9.88 8.81 -19.42
CA TRP A 119 -9.18 9.04 -20.69
C TRP A 119 -8.25 7.90 -21.12
N ALA A 120 -7.86 7.00 -20.19
CA ALA A 120 -6.92 5.88 -20.44
C ALA A 120 -7.62 4.52 -20.53
N ARG A 121 -8.94 4.47 -20.58
CA ARG A 121 -9.72 3.23 -20.63
C ARG A 121 -10.90 3.34 -21.58
N PRO A 122 -11.40 2.22 -22.13
CA PRO A 122 -12.59 2.23 -22.96
C PRO A 122 -13.82 2.80 -22.23
N PRO A 123 -14.72 3.51 -22.92
CA PRO A 123 -15.94 4.04 -22.31
C PRO A 123 -16.79 2.96 -21.65
N ARG A 124 -17.39 3.29 -20.53
CA ARG A 124 -18.27 2.40 -19.74
C ARG A 124 -17.59 1.20 -19.10
N THR A 125 -16.26 1.25 -18.94
CA THR A 125 -15.50 0.30 -18.12
C THR A 125 -15.28 0.86 -16.70
N SER A 126 -14.91 0.01 -15.75
CA SER A 126 -14.59 0.43 -14.40
C SER A 126 -13.19 1.07 -14.33
N HIS A 127 -12.92 1.81 -13.26
CA HIS A 127 -11.58 2.35 -12.98
C HIS A 127 -10.53 1.26 -12.66
N LEU A 128 -10.93 0.00 -12.58
CA LEU A 128 -10.06 -1.17 -12.44
C LEU A 128 -9.81 -1.88 -13.78
N TYR A 129 -10.30 -1.31 -14.89
CA TYR A 129 -10.10 -1.84 -16.23
C TYR A 129 -8.92 -1.16 -16.90
N LEU A 130 -7.94 -1.95 -17.30
CA LEU A 130 -6.83 -1.50 -18.15
C LEU A 130 -6.45 -2.62 -19.11
N ASP A 131 -6.54 -2.37 -20.42
CA ASP A 131 -6.09 -3.29 -21.46
C ASP A 131 -4.69 -2.91 -21.95
N GLU A 132 -4.18 -3.71 -22.90
CA GLU A 132 -2.83 -3.54 -23.44
C GLU A 132 -2.59 -2.16 -24.08
N ASP A 133 -3.63 -1.57 -24.67
CA ASP A 133 -3.54 -0.23 -25.29
C ASP A 133 -3.22 0.88 -24.25
N GLY A 134 -3.57 0.65 -22.98
CA GLY A 134 -3.33 1.57 -21.88
C GLY A 134 -2.05 1.31 -21.07
N TYR A 135 -1.32 0.21 -21.30
CA TYR A 135 -0.15 -0.15 -20.49
C TYR A 135 0.98 0.88 -20.57
N ASP A 136 1.24 1.43 -21.75
CA ASP A 136 2.24 2.50 -21.94
C ASP A 136 1.88 3.77 -21.16
N ASP A 137 0.60 4.14 -21.11
CA ASP A 137 0.11 5.28 -20.35
C ASP A 137 0.32 5.07 -18.86
N PHE A 138 -0.02 3.88 -18.35
CA PHE A 138 0.23 3.51 -16.95
C PHE A 138 1.73 3.50 -16.62
N ALA A 139 2.55 2.93 -17.48
CA ALA A 139 4.00 2.91 -17.30
C ALA A 139 4.60 4.34 -17.25
N ARG A 140 4.08 5.28 -18.05
CA ARG A 140 4.48 6.70 -17.96
C ARG A 140 4.05 7.34 -16.64
N PHE A 141 2.83 7.05 -16.15
CA PHE A 141 2.39 7.49 -14.83
C PHE A 141 3.29 6.96 -13.72
N VAL A 142 3.61 5.67 -13.72
CA VAL A 142 4.52 5.05 -12.74
C VAL A 142 5.90 5.72 -12.79
N ALA A 143 6.43 6.00 -13.99
CA ALA A 143 7.70 6.71 -14.15
C ALA A 143 7.65 8.15 -13.60
N ALA A 144 6.57 8.88 -13.88
CA ALA A 144 6.36 10.23 -13.36
C ALA A 144 6.29 10.23 -11.83
N PHE A 145 5.55 9.28 -11.23
CA PHE A 145 5.47 9.09 -9.79
C PHE A 145 6.85 8.78 -9.19
N ALA A 146 7.57 7.79 -9.75
CA ALA A 146 8.89 7.39 -9.27
C ALA A 146 9.93 8.54 -9.36
N GLN A 147 9.83 9.40 -10.36
CA GLN A 147 10.66 10.59 -10.52
C GLN A 147 10.27 11.68 -9.51
N HIS A 148 8.99 12.00 -9.37
CA HIS A 148 8.50 13.07 -8.50
C HIS A 148 8.82 12.78 -7.02
N PHE A 149 8.63 11.54 -6.58
CA PHE A 149 8.87 11.12 -5.20
C PHE A 149 10.27 10.55 -4.94
N ARG A 150 11.22 10.77 -5.85
CA ARG A 150 12.60 10.31 -5.66
C ARG A 150 13.18 10.84 -4.35
N GLY A 151 13.75 9.92 -3.55
CA GLY A 151 14.27 10.22 -2.21
C GLY A 151 13.22 10.26 -1.10
N ARG A 152 11.90 10.23 -1.42
CA ARG A 152 10.81 10.20 -0.45
C ARG A 152 10.05 8.88 -0.46
N VAL A 153 9.78 8.31 -1.62
CA VAL A 153 9.14 7.00 -1.79
C VAL A 153 10.08 6.08 -2.57
N ARG A 154 10.43 4.97 -1.95
CA ARG A 154 11.31 3.96 -2.55
C ARG A 154 10.56 2.74 -3.06
N TYR A 155 9.40 2.42 -2.50
CA TYR A 155 8.68 1.17 -2.73
C TYR A 155 7.37 1.44 -3.46
N ILE A 156 7.17 0.79 -4.62
CA ILE A 156 5.99 0.98 -5.47
C ILE A 156 5.37 -0.38 -5.80
N ILE A 157 4.12 -0.59 -5.41
CA ILE A 157 3.31 -1.75 -5.78
C ILE A 157 2.62 -1.44 -7.12
N ILE A 158 2.76 -2.35 -8.07
CA ILE A 158 2.08 -2.27 -9.36
C ILE A 158 0.75 -3.03 -9.28
N TRP A 159 -0.35 -2.27 -9.33
CA TRP A 159 -1.72 -2.77 -9.23
C TRP A 159 -2.12 -3.28 -7.84
N ASN A 160 -3.31 -3.91 -7.76
CA ASN A 160 -3.87 -4.55 -6.57
C ASN A 160 -4.60 -5.82 -6.99
N GLU A 161 -4.36 -6.92 -6.32
CA GLU A 161 -5.07 -8.20 -6.42
C GLU A 161 -5.45 -8.62 -7.86
N PRO A 162 -4.50 -8.60 -8.83
CA PRO A 162 -4.79 -8.88 -10.24
C PRO A 162 -5.31 -10.30 -10.48
N ASN A 163 -5.24 -11.16 -9.47
CA ASN A 163 -5.80 -12.50 -9.48
C ASN A 163 -7.31 -12.54 -9.14
N LEU A 164 -7.95 -11.39 -8.92
CA LEU A 164 -9.40 -11.24 -8.78
C LEU A 164 -9.98 -10.54 -10.00
N SER A 165 -11.04 -11.11 -10.59
CA SER A 165 -11.74 -10.52 -11.75
C SER A 165 -12.23 -9.10 -11.47
N GLN A 166 -12.75 -8.84 -10.27
CA GLN A 166 -13.16 -7.50 -9.85
C GLN A 166 -12.01 -6.49 -9.93
N GLU A 167 -10.83 -6.83 -9.43
CA GLU A 167 -9.65 -5.98 -9.43
C GLU A 167 -8.98 -5.90 -10.82
N TRP A 168 -9.35 -6.80 -11.73
CA TRP A 168 -8.91 -6.84 -13.13
C TRP A 168 -9.97 -6.32 -14.11
N GLY A 169 -10.84 -5.43 -13.66
CA GLY A 169 -11.85 -4.77 -14.49
C GLY A 169 -13.05 -5.63 -14.85
N TYR A 170 -13.38 -6.62 -14.02
CA TYR A 170 -14.45 -7.61 -14.24
C TYR A 170 -14.22 -8.46 -15.51
N ARG A 171 -12.95 -8.71 -15.84
CA ARG A 171 -12.51 -9.59 -16.92
C ARG A 171 -12.02 -10.92 -16.35
N PRO A 172 -11.87 -11.96 -17.18
CA PRO A 172 -11.05 -13.11 -16.81
C PRO A 172 -9.66 -12.64 -16.39
N VAL A 173 -9.17 -13.20 -15.28
CA VAL A 173 -7.85 -12.86 -14.76
C VAL A 173 -6.76 -13.37 -15.73
N ASP A 174 -5.72 -12.56 -15.94
CA ASP A 174 -4.70 -12.79 -16.95
C ASP A 174 -3.30 -12.59 -16.36
N PRO A 175 -2.65 -13.68 -15.89
CA PRO A 175 -1.28 -13.60 -15.36
C PRO A 175 -0.25 -13.11 -16.39
N ALA A 176 -0.43 -13.42 -17.67
CA ALA A 176 0.49 -13.00 -18.72
C ALA A 176 0.31 -11.50 -19.03
N GLY A 177 -0.94 -11.03 -19.17
CA GLY A 177 -1.25 -9.61 -19.33
C GLY A 177 -0.78 -8.77 -18.13
N TYR A 178 -0.98 -9.25 -16.90
CA TYR A 178 -0.42 -8.58 -15.73
C TYR A 178 1.12 -8.56 -15.75
N THR A 179 1.76 -9.65 -16.17
CA THR A 179 3.23 -9.70 -16.29
C THR A 179 3.74 -8.67 -17.30
N GLU A 180 3.04 -8.46 -18.41
CA GLU A 180 3.41 -7.43 -19.40
C GLU A 180 3.21 -6.01 -18.85
N LEU A 181 2.09 -5.74 -18.15
CA LEU A 181 1.89 -4.47 -17.42
C LEU A 181 3.02 -4.20 -16.44
N LEU A 182 3.37 -5.21 -15.62
CA LEU A 182 4.46 -5.15 -14.64
C LEU A 182 5.81 -4.87 -15.31
N ARG A 183 6.10 -5.54 -16.44
CA ARG A 183 7.32 -5.35 -17.22
C ARG A 183 7.46 -3.90 -17.72
N GLN A 184 6.41 -3.35 -18.31
CA GLN A 184 6.43 -1.97 -18.82
C GLN A 184 6.60 -0.97 -17.68
N ALA A 185 5.84 -1.12 -16.59
CA ALA A 185 5.93 -0.26 -15.41
C ALA A 185 7.32 -0.33 -14.76
N TYR A 186 7.89 -1.54 -14.59
CA TYR A 186 9.23 -1.75 -14.05
C TYR A 186 10.29 -1.02 -14.86
N LEU A 187 10.33 -1.25 -16.17
CA LEU A 187 11.33 -0.64 -17.05
C LEU A 187 11.22 0.89 -17.07
N ALA A 188 10.00 1.43 -17.06
CA ALA A 188 9.77 2.86 -17.05
C ALA A 188 10.18 3.49 -15.69
N ALA A 189 9.80 2.86 -14.58
CA ALA A 189 10.17 3.30 -13.24
C ALA A 189 11.69 3.29 -13.01
N LYS A 190 12.37 2.20 -13.38
CA LYS A 190 13.83 2.08 -13.23
C LYS A 190 14.60 3.08 -14.07
N ARG A 191 14.11 3.44 -15.27
CA ARG A 191 14.71 4.53 -16.08
C ARG A 191 14.55 5.89 -15.40
N ALA A 192 13.40 6.16 -14.79
CA ALA A 192 13.11 7.43 -14.12
C ALA A 192 13.81 7.55 -12.76
N ASN A 193 13.86 6.46 -12.01
CA ASN A 193 14.50 6.38 -10.70
C ASN A 193 15.14 4.99 -10.51
N PRO A 194 16.45 4.82 -10.74
CA PRO A 194 17.13 3.52 -10.61
C PRO A 194 17.08 2.91 -9.20
N GLU A 195 16.86 3.72 -8.15
CA GLU A 195 16.84 3.28 -6.76
C GLU A 195 15.46 2.75 -6.31
N VAL A 196 14.41 2.99 -7.11
CA VAL A 196 13.06 2.54 -6.76
C VAL A 196 13.00 1.00 -6.71
N GLN A 197 12.24 0.48 -5.76
CA GLN A 197 11.97 -0.95 -5.64
C GLN A 197 10.53 -1.22 -6.09
N ILE A 198 10.38 -2.04 -7.10
CA ILE A 198 9.08 -2.40 -7.67
C ILE A 198 8.59 -3.69 -7.03
N LEU A 199 7.39 -3.64 -6.49
CA LEU A 199 6.68 -4.76 -5.92
C LEU A 199 5.70 -5.31 -6.96
N GLY A 200 5.88 -6.57 -7.32
CA GLY A 200 4.95 -7.31 -8.17
C GLY A 200 4.02 -8.18 -7.33
N GLY A 201 2.88 -8.56 -7.88
CA GLY A 201 1.91 -9.44 -7.23
C GLY A 201 0.81 -8.69 -6.50
N ALA A 202 0.97 -8.44 -5.19
CA ALA A 202 -0.10 -8.01 -4.29
C ALA A 202 -1.34 -8.93 -4.42
N LEU A 203 -1.08 -10.25 -4.42
CA LEU A 203 -2.09 -11.26 -4.72
C LEU A 203 -3.04 -11.48 -3.55
N ALA A 204 -4.34 -11.50 -3.85
CA ALA A 204 -5.37 -11.89 -2.88
C ALA A 204 -5.25 -13.38 -2.53
N PRO A 205 -5.19 -13.75 -1.24
CA PRO A 205 -5.23 -15.14 -0.85
C PRO A 205 -6.61 -15.73 -1.14
N THR A 206 -6.68 -16.64 -2.10
CA THR A 206 -7.94 -17.26 -2.51
C THR A 206 -7.75 -18.71 -2.96
N LEU A 207 -8.81 -19.49 -2.77
CA LEU A 207 -8.88 -20.89 -3.21
C LEU A 207 -9.66 -21.04 -4.53
N ALA A 208 -9.83 -19.94 -5.27
CA ALA A 208 -10.52 -19.96 -6.55
C ALA A 208 -9.87 -20.95 -7.51
N PRO A 209 -10.62 -21.84 -8.16
CA PRO A 209 -10.08 -22.72 -9.18
C PRO A 209 -9.65 -21.90 -10.42
N PRO A 210 -8.76 -22.45 -11.27
CA PRO A 210 -8.21 -21.75 -12.45
C PRO A 210 -9.28 -21.23 -13.41
N ASP A 211 -10.39 -21.98 -13.56
CA ASP A 211 -11.48 -21.65 -14.48
C ASP A 211 -12.59 -20.81 -13.83
N SER A 212 -12.33 -20.26 -12.66
CA SER A 212 -13.30 -19.42 -11.95
C SER A 212 -13.48 -18.07 -12.63
N GLU A 213 -14.72 -17.65 -12.85
CA GLU A 213 -15.03 -16.33 -13.41
C GLU A 213 -14.66 -15.17 -12.47
N TRP A 214 -14.53 -15.41 -11.16
CA TRP A 214 -14.31 -14.36 -10.17
C TRP A 214 -12.83 -14.22 -9.74
N GLY A 215 -11.96 -15.19 -10.07
CA GLY A 215 -10.56 -15.11 -9.70
C GLY A 215 -9.80 -16.40 -9.88
N MET A 216 -8.51 -16.36 -9.62
CA MET A 216 -7.57 -17.49 -9.68
C MET A 216 -6.86 -17.66 -8.33
N ASN A 217 -6.58 -18.89 -7.94
CA ASN A 217 -5.75 -19.21 -6.78
C ASN A 217 -4.42 -18.46 -6.85
N ASP A 218 -4.03 -17.82 -5.76
CA ASP A 218 -2.81 -16.99 -5.66
C ASP A 218 -1.53 -17.79 -5.94
N LEU A 219 -1.47 -19.05 -5.52
CA LEU A 219 -0.31 -19.91 -5.77
C LEU A 219 -0.18 -20.23 -7.26
N GLU A 220 -1.28 -20.52 -7.92
CA GLU A 220 -1.28 -20.78 -9.35
C GLU A 220 -1.01 -19.50 -10.15
N TYR A 221 -1.62 -18.39 -9.74
CA TYR A 221 -1.40 -17.10 -10.41
C TYR A 221 0.08 -16.70 -10.38
N LEU A 222 0.73 -16.82 -9.21
CA LEU A 222 2.16 -16.54 -9.09
C LEU A 222 3.01 -17.45 -9.96
N GLN A 223 2.73 -18.77 -10.01
CA GLN A 223 3.46 -19.67 -10.89
C GLN A 223 3.30 -19.27 -12.35
N ARG A 224 2.07 -18.94 -12.80
CA ARG A 224 1.82 -18.49 -14.17
C ARG A 224 2.47 -17.13 -14.49
N MET A 225 2.64 -16.25 -13.51
CA MET A 225 3.47 -15.04 -13.69
C MET A 225 4.93 -15.41 -14.00
N TYR A 226 5.50 -16.36 -13.25
CA TYR A 226 6.86 -16.86 -13.53
C TYR A 226 6.96 -17.51 -14.91
N ASP A 227 5.98 -18.33 -15.28
CA ASP A 227 5.92 -18.98 -16.60
C ASP A 227 5.82 -17.95 -17.74
N ALA A 228 5.18 -16.80 -17.49
CA ALA A 228 5.13 -15.65 -18.38
C ALA A 228 6.38 -14.76 -18.36
N GLY A 229 7.40 -15.11 -17.55
CA GLY A 229 8.68 -14.41 -17.51
C GLY A 229 8.71 -13.19 -16.57
N ALA A 230 7.93 -13.16 -15.51
CA ALA A 230 7.87 -12.04 -14.57
C ALA A 230 9.15 -11.82 -13.76
N ALA A 231 9.98 -12.84 -13.55
CA ALA A 231 11.13 -12.80 -12.66
C ALA A 231 12.03 -11.55 -12.78
N PRO A 232 12.41 -11.04 -13.97
CA PRO A 232 13.26 -9.85 -14.07
C PRO A 232 12.56 -8.53 -13.73
N TYR A 233 11.24 -8.51 -13.56
CA TYR A 233 10.44 -7.28 -13.56
C TYR A 233 9.79 -6.93 -12.22
N PHE A 234 10.26 -7.51 -11.13
CA PHE A 234 10.00 -7.07 -9.77
C PHE A 234 11.20 -7.31 -8.87
N ASP A 235 11.39 -6.42 -7.89
CA ASP A 235 12.47 -6.53 -6.90
C ASP A 235 11.99 -7.28 -5.65
N ILE A 236 10.71 -7.19 -5.34
CA ILE A 236 10.06 -7.69 -4.12
C ILE A 236 8.70 -8.28 -4.50
N LEU A 237 8.34 -9.40 -3.90
CA LEU A 237 6.96 -9.90 -4.01
C LEU A 237 6.08 -9.18 -2.98
N ALA A 238 5.01 -8.52 -3.43
CA ALA A 238 3.92 -8.12 -2.56
C ALA A 238 2.93 -9.28 -2.40
N ALA A 239 2.49 -9.53 -1.18
CA ALA A 239 1.52 -10.56 -0.84
C ALA A 239 0.47 -10.02 0.12
N HIS A 240 -0.78 -10.50 0.00
CA HIS A 240 -1.81 -10.28 0.99
C HIS A 240 -1.96 -11.54 1.84
N SER A 241 -2.04 -11.37 3.17
CA SER A 241 -2.06 -12.50 4.10
C SER A 241 -3.09 -12.29 5.20
N TYR A 242 -4.33 -12.70 4.92
CA TYR A 242 -5.44 -12.64 5.87
C TYR A 242 -5.56 -13.95 6.65
N GLY A 243 -5.66 -13.86 7.98
CA GLY A 243 -5.76 -15.04 8.84
C GLY A 243 -7.16 -15.67 8.89
N TRP A 244 -8.21 -14.88 8.55
CA TRP A 244 -9.60 -15.27 8.71
C TRP A 244 -9.86 -15.77 10.14
N ARG A 245 -10.38 -17.00 10.30
CA ARG A 245 -10.66 -17.63 11.61
C ARG A 245 -9.44 -18.32 12.25
N PHE A 246 -8.35 -18.47 11.50
CA PHE A 246 -7.16 -19.20 11.94
C PHE A 246 -6.18 -18.27 12.67
N GLY A 247 -5.48 -18.83 13.67
CA GLY A 247 -4.39 -18.10 14.33
C GLY A 247 -3.16 -17.95 13.42
N PRO A 248 -2.22 -17.06 13.77
CA PRO A 248 -1.02 -16.81 12.94
C PRO A 248 -0.04 -18.01 12.91
N ASP A 249 -0.13 -18.92 13.87
CA ASP A 249 0.70 -20.12 13.95
C ASP A 249 0.08 -21.34 13.26
N GLU A 250 -1.12 -21.18 12.68
CA GLU A 250 -1.70 -22.24 11.85
C GLU A 250 -0.77 -22.52 10.66
N PRO A 251 -0.36 -23.79 10.44
CA PRO A 251 0.53 -24.13 9.33
C PRO A 251 -0.03 -23.72 7.98
N ALA A 252 0.86 -23.32 7.08
CA ALA A 252 0.48 -23.01 5.70
C ALA A 252 -0.11 -24.26 5.02
N ALA A 253 -1.26 -24.08 4.37
CA ALA A 253 -1.94 -25.16 3.66
C ALA A 253 -2.46 -24.69 2.30
N PRO A 254 -2.31 -25.49 1.22
CA PRO A 254 -2.75 -25.09 -0.12
C PRO A 254 -4.27 -24.99 -0.25
N ASP A 255 -5.00 -25.68 0.61
CA ASP A 255 -6.46 -25.77 0.65
C ASP A 255 -7.10 -24.88 1.77
N ALA A 256 -6.29 -24.03 2.42
CA ALA A 256 -6.76 -23.07 3.41
C ALA A 256 -6.22 -21.67 3.17
N VAL A 257 -7.05 -20.66 3.45
CA VAL A 257 -6.59 -19.27 3.55
C VAL A 257 -6.31 -19.00 5.02
N ASN A 258 -5.03 -18.84 5.35
CA ASN A 258 -4.54 -18.48 6.67
C ASN A 258 -3.32 -17.54 6.55
N PHE A 259 -2.86 -17.00 7.67
CA PHE A 259 -1.77 -16.03 7.67
C PHE A 259 -0.44 -16.62 7.18
N SER A 260 -0.16 -17.88 7.48
CA SER A 260 1.07 -18.57 7.06
C SER A 260 1.08 -18.94 5.56
N ARG A 261 -0.04 -18.78 4.81
CA ARG A 261 -0.11 -19.09 3.38
C ARG A 261 0.97 -18.38 2.54
N VAL A 262 1.48 -17.25 2.99
CA VAL A 262 2.60 -16.54 2.36
C VAL A 262 3.87 -17.41 2.25
N GLU A 263 4.04 -18.42 3.10
CA GLU A 263 5.15 -19.38 3.03
C GLU A 263 5.09 -20.20 1.72
N LEU A 264 3.89 -20.55 1.26
CA LEU A 264 3.70 -21.26 -0.02
C LEU A 264 4.03 -20.38 -1.23
N LEU A 265 3.73 -19.07 -1.16
CA LEU A 265 4.17 -18.10 -2.18
C LEU A 265 5.70 -18.01 -2.17
N ARG A 266 6.32 -17.97 -0.99
CA ARG A 266 7.78 -18.00 -0.85
C ARG A 266 8.42 -19.24 -1.46
N GLU A 267 7.82 -20.41 -1.27
CA GLU A 267 8.28 -21.66 -1.88
C GLU A 267 8.26 -21.59 -3.42
N ILE A 268 7.23 -20.98 -4.00
CA ILE A 268 7.16 -20.78 -5.45
C ILE A 268 8.31 -19.89 -5.92
N MET A 269 8.58 -18.76 -5.23
CA MET A 269 9.73 -17.90 -5.55
C MET A 269 11.05 -18.69 -5.53
N VAL A 270 11.27 -19.49 -4.49
CA VAL A 270 12.49 -20.29 -4.34
C VAL A 270 12.62 -21.30 -5.48
N ARG A 271 11.56 -22.01 -5.83
CA ARG A 271 11.56 -22.97 -6.96
C ARG A 271 11.84 -22.32 -8.31
N ASN A 272 11.46 -21.03 -8.47
CA ASN A 272 11.71 -20.28 -9.69
C ASN A 272 13.04 -19.47 -9.65
N GLY A 273 13.92 -19.73 -8.68
CA GLY A 273 15.25 -19.12 -8.61
C GLY A 273 15.31 -17.76 -7.93
N ASP A 274 14.20 -17.24 -7.41
CA ASP A 274 14.09 -15.93 -6.77
C ASP A 274 14.25 -15.95 -5.23
N ALA A 275 15.01 -16.93 -4.72
CA ALA A 275 15.29 -17.03 -3.28
C ALA A 275 15.94 -15.77 -2.67
N ALA A 276 16.64 -14.97 -3.47
CA ALA A 276 17.27 -13.74 -3.02
C ALA A 276 16.30 -12.56 -2.86
N LYS A 277 15.14 -12.61 -3.51
CA LYS A 277 14.15 -11.52 -3.42
C LYS A 277 13.34 -11.63 -2.13
N PRO A 278 13.13 -10.53 -1.42
CA PRO A 278 12.27 -10.52 -0.25
C PRO A 278 10.79 -10.50 -0.60
N VAL A 279 9.96 -10.65 0.43
CA VAL A 279 8.51 -10.48 0.40
C VAL A 279 8.12 -9.32 1.29
N MET A 280 7.10 -8.57 0.90
CA MET A 280 6.37 -7.64 1.77
C MET A 280 4.90 -8.09 1.85
N ILE A 281 4.40 -8.27 3.07
CA ILE A 281 2.97 -8.45 3.31
C ILE A 281 2.37 -7.05 3.31
N THR A 282 1.65 -6.70 2.25
CA THR A 282 1.14 -5.35 2.01
C THR A 282 -0.30 -5.17 2.44
N GLU A 283 -1.03 -6.26 2.67
CA GLU A 283 -2.30 -6.32 3.38
C GLU A 283 -2.39 -7.62 4.17
N GLY A 284 -3.07 -7.58 5.31
CA GLY A 284 -3.28 -8.77 6.12
C GLY A 284 -4.06 -8.49 7.39
N GLY A 285 -4.19 -9.51 8.23
CA GLY A 285 -4.77 -9.40 9.54
C GLY A 285 -6.09 -10.12 9.72
N TRP A 286 -6.82 -9.72 10.75
CA TRP A 286 -8.05 -10.36 11.21
C TRP A 286 -9.18 -9.35 11.38
N ASN A 287 -10.41 -9.85 11.27
CA ASN A 287 -11.63 -9.09 11.43
C ASN A 287 -12.36 -9.57 12.69
N ASP A 288 -12.98 -8.67 13.43
CA ASP A 288 -13.75 -9.00 14.64
C ASP A 288 -15.26 -8.70 14.53
N HIS A 289 -15.79 -8.68 13.29
CA HIS A 289 -17.21 -8.46 13.06
C HIS A 289 -18.06 -9.58 13.67
N PRO A 290 -19.05 -9.27 14.53
CA PRO A 290 -19.72 -10.27 15.37
C PRO A 290 -20.58 -11.29 14.59
N ARG A 291 -20.90 -11.01 13.33
CA ARG A 291 -21.75 -11.87 12.48
C ARG A 291 -21.03 -12.45 11.26
N TRP A 292 -19.72 -12.18 11.12
CA TRP A 292 -18.98 -12.74 9.99
C TRP A 292 -18.34 -14.07 10.39
N THR A 293 -18.61 -15.13 9.62
CA THR A 293 -18.19 -16.49 9.94
C THR A 293 -16.68 -16.72 9.88
N LYS A 294 -15.94 -15.80 9.25
CA LYS A 294 -14.49 -15.81 9.18
C LYS A 294 -13.82 -14.88 10.22
N ALA A 295 -14.62 -14.22 11.06
CA ALA A 295 -14.11 -13.32 12.09
C ALA A 295 -13.61 -14.07 13.33
N VAL A 296 -12.79 -13.38 14.10
CA VAL A 296 -12.30 -13.81 15.42
C VAL A 296 -12.85 -12.88 16.50
N ARG A 297 -12.69 -13.22 17.78
CA ARG A 297 -13.08 -12.32 18.88
C ARG A 297 -12.12 -11.13 18.96
N PRO A 298 -12.53 -9.96 19.48
CA PRO A 298 -11.67 -8.78 19.58
C PRO A 298 -10.33 -9.05 20.32
N ALA A 299 -10.35 -9.80 21.39
CA ALA A 299 -9.15 -10.20 22.12
C ALA A 299 -8.22 -11.11 21.30
N GLN A 300 -8.80 -12.05 20.54
CA GLN A 300 -8.02 -12.89 19.61
C GLN A 300 -7.42 -12.06 18.48
N ARG A 301 -8.19 -11.11 17.91
CA ARG A 301 -7.69 -10.21 16.87
C ARG A 301 -6.44 -9.46 17.33
N ALA A 302 -6.47 -8.89 18.54
CA ALA A 302 -5.33 -8.19 19.11
C ALA A 302 -4.12 -9.12 19.31
N ALA A 303 -4.34 -10.29 19.95
CA ALA A 303 -3.30 -11.27 20.19
C ALA A 303 -2.71 -11.83 18.90
N TYR A 304 -3.55 -12.16 17.92
CA TYR A 304 -3.11 -12.70 16.64
C TYR A 304 -2.32 -11.68 15.83
N THR A 305 -2.71 -10.41 15.87
CA THR A 305 -1.98 -9.34 15.18
C THR A 305 -0.59 -9.14 15.78
N VAL A 306 -0.46 -9.12 17.11
CA VAL A 306 0.86 -9.04 17.76
C VAL A 306 1.69 -10.27 17.38
N ARG A 307 1.15 -11.48 17.54
CA ARG A 307 1.88 -12.70 17.21
C ARG A 307 2.29 -12.77 15.72
N ALA A 308 1.48 -12.23 14.82
CA ALA A 308 1.82 -12.16 13.39
C ALA A 308 3.03 -11.25 13.12
N TYR A 309 3.14 -10.12 13.82
CA TYR A 309 4.32 -9.28 13.75
C TYR A 309 5.56 -9.96 14.34
N GLU A 310 5.41 -10.66 15.48
CA GLU A 310 6.48 -11.47 16.08
C GLU A 310 6.96 -12.55 15.10
N LYS A 311 6.04 -13.33 14.54
CA LYS A 311 6.34 -14.37 13.55
C LYS A 311 7.11 -13.83 12.36
N ALA A 312 6.70 -12.69 11.82
CA ALA A 312 7.40 -12.06 10.70
C ALA A 312 8.83 -11.60 11.09
N LEU A 313 9.04 -11.16 12.34
CA LEU A 313 10.36 -10.77 12.84
C LEU A 313 11.27 -11.96 13.05
N GLU A 314 10.77 -12.97 13.76
CA GLU A 314 11.58 -14.06 14.33
C GLU A 314 11.74 -15.24 13.38
N GLU A 315 10.68 -15.56 12.60
CA GLU A 315 10.63 -16.79 11.80
C GLU A 315 10.81 -16.53 10.30
N TRP A 316 10.51 -15.30 9.81
CA TRP A 316 10.55 -14.99 8.37
C TRP A 316 11.62 -13.95 8.02
N PRO A 317 12.92 -14.32 7.99
CA PRO A 317 14.00 -13.39 7.66
C PRO A 317 13.86 -12.80 6.24
N TRP A 318 13.12 -13.47 5.35
CA TRP A 318 12.83 -13.05 3.99
C TRP A 318 11.66 -12.05 3.88
N VAL A 319 10.91 -11.77 4.96
CA VAL A 319 9.91 -10.72 5.01
C VAL A 319 10.55 -9.41 5.44
N LEU A 320 10.38 -8.34 4.64
CA LEU A 320 10.86 -6.99 4.96
C LEU A 320 9.87 -6.18 5.79
N ALA A 321 8.59 -6.28 5.46
CA ALA A 321 7.52 -5.55 6.14
C ALA A 321 6.25 -6.38 6.18
N THR A 322 5.46 -6.17 7.24
CA THR A 322 4.13 -6.76 7.42
C THR A 322 3.17 -5.63 7.73
N CYS A 323 2.33 -5.27 6.76
CA CYS A 323 1.37 -4.19 6.86
C CYS A 323 -0.03 -4.75 7.03
N MET A 324 -0.66 -4.44 8.16
CA MET A 324 -2.02 -4.90 8.46
C MET A 324 -3.07 -3.97 7.87
N TRP A 325 -4.12 -4.53 7.32
CA TRP A 325 -5.32 -3.84 6.86
C TRP A 325 -6.28 -3.62 8.03
N ALA A 326 -6.78 -2.43 8.34
CA ALA A 326 -6.36 -1.13 7.90
C ALA A 326 -6.30 -0.20 9.12
N PHE A 327 -5.51 0.86 9.07
CA PHE A 327 -5.37 1.73 10.24
C PHE A 327 -6.68 2.44 10.62
N ARG A 328 -7.27 3.17 9.65
CA ARG A 328 -8.51 3.96 9.82
C ARG A 328 -9.24 4.12 8.48
N TYR A 329 -10.54 4.19 8.49
CA TYR A 329 -11.31 4.73 7.37
C TYR A 329 -11.69 6.19 7.65
N PRO A 330 -11.66 7.08 6.64
CA PRO A 330 -12.05 8.49 6.78
C PRO A 330 -13.47 8.68 7.33
N ALA A 331 -14.38 7.78 6.94
CA ALA A 331 -15.73 7.67 7.45
C ALA A 331 -16.10 6.20 7.68
N PRO A 332 -17.03 5.88 8.59
CA PRO A 332 -17.53 4.51 8.75
C PRO A 332 -18.08 3.98 7.42
N THR A 333 -17.68 2.77 7.05
CA THR A 333 -18.19 2.11 5.84
C THR A 333 -19.58 1.51 6.05
N GLY A 334 -19.98 1.30 7.30
CA GLY A 334 -21.22 0.60 7.67
C GLY A 334 -21.17 -0.89 7.32
N THR A 335 -20.00 -1.44 7.03
CA THR A 335 -19.79 -2.83 6.63
C THR A 335 -18.81 -3.55 7.55
N TYR A 336 -18.51 -4.82 7.24
CA TYR A 336 -17.50 -5.59 7.96
C TYR A 336 -16.08 -4.97 7.87
N GLN A 337 -15.84 -4.09 6.92
CA GLN A 337 -14.56 -3.40 6.76
C GLN A 337 -14.15 -2.59 8.00
N ASP A 338 -15.12 -1.97 8.68
CA ASP A 338 -14.86 -1.17 9.88
C ASP A 338 -14.25 -1.99 11.04
N TYR A 339 -14.41 -3.30 10.99
CA TYR A 339 -13.92 -4.24 11.98
C TYR A 339 -12.47 -4.71 11.75
N TYR A 340 -11.81 -4.19 10.72
CA TYR A 340 -10.36 -4.32 10.54
C TYR A 340 -9.57 -3.17 11.18
N THR A 341 -10.21 -2.01 11.45
CA THR A 341 -9.48 -0.80 11.81
C THR A 341 -8.84 -0.84 13.21
N PHE A 342 -7.68 -0.19 13.33
CA PHE A 342 -6.95 -0.04 14.59
C PHE A 342 -7.52 1.05 15.48
N VAL A 343 -8.09 2.09 14.85
CA VAL A 343 -8.76 3.20 15.54
C VAL A 343 -10.14 3.42 14.92
N THR A 344 -11.00 4.16 15.63
CA THR A 344 -12.27 4.62 15.08
C THR A 344 -12.08 5.78 14.10
N GLY A 345 -13.12 6.19 13.37
CA GLY A 345 -13.08 7.33 12.47
C GLY A 345 -12.69 8.64 13.15
N ASP A 346 -12.99 8.80 14.44
CA ASP A 346 -12.64 9.93 15.30
C ASP A 346 -11.37 9.70 16.14
N PHE A 347 -10.49 8.79 15.69
CA PHE A 347 -9.18 8.51 16.26
C PHE A 347 -9.17 7.91 17.67
N GLN A 348 -10.26 7.25 18.13
CA GLN A 348 -10.22 6.53 19.39
C GLN A 348 -9.49 5.19 19.22
N PRO A 349 -8.45 4.90 20.03
CA PRO A 349 -7.73 3.64 19.97
C PRO A 349 -8.63 2.45 20.28
N LYS A 350 -8.61 1.43 19.43
CA LYS A 350 -9.24 0.14 19.71
C LYS A 350 -8.28 -0.77 20.49
N PRO A 351 -8.74 -1.86 21.09
CA PRO A 351 -7.89 -2.80 21.85
C PRO A 351 -6.68 -3.30 21.04
N ILE A 352 -6.83 -3.52 19.73
CA ILE A 352 -5.73 -3.93 18.84
C ILE A 352 -4.63 -2.86 18.76
N TYR A 353 -4.99 -1.57 18.69
CA TYR A 353 -4.01 -0.48 18.68
C TYR A 353 -3.16 -0.51 19.95
N LEU A 354 -3.80 -0.59 21.12
CA LEU A 354 -3.12 -0.60 22.42
C LEU A 354 -2.22 -1.83 22.60
N ALA A 355 -2.67 -3.00 22.13
CA ALA A 355 -1.88 -4.22 22.21
C ALA A 355 -0.62 -4.14 21.34
N VAL A 356 -0.75 -3.64 20.10
CA VAL A 356 0.38 -3.47 19.19
C VAL A 356 1.35 -2.40 19.68
N GLN A 357 0.84 -1.29 20.25
CA GLN A 357 1.67 -0.24 20.86
C GLN A 357 2.48 -0.78 22.04
N ALA A 358 1.86 -1.55 22.92
CA ALA A 358 2.55 -2.17 24.06
C ALA A 358 3.64 -3.13 23.60
N TYR A 359 3.35 -3.97 22.59
CA TYR A 359 4.35 -4.85 21.99
C TYR A 359 5.52 -4.07 21.39
N ALA A 360 5.25 -3.05 20.61
CA ALA A 360 6.27 -2.20 19.97
C ALA A 360 7.20 -1.54 21.01
N ALA A 361 6.67 -1.20 22.18
CA ALA A 361 7.44 -0.65 23.30
C ALA A 361 8.24 -1.71 24.10
N GLY A 362 8.18 -2.99 23.72
CA GLY A 362 8.79 -4.09 24.50
C GLY A 362 8.07 -4.42 25.80
N ALA A 363 6.86 -3.91 26.00
CA ALA A 363 6.01 -4.27 27.13
C ALA A 363 5.20 -5.54 26.79
N GLY A 364 4.97 -6.39 27.78
CA GLY A 364 4.06 -7.53 27.62
C GLY A 364 2.65 -7.06 27.23
N MET A 365 1.88 -7.91 26.53
CA MET A 365 0.50 -7.57 26.19
C MET A 365 -0.29 -7.14 27.41
N PRO A 366 -1.02 -6.02 27.35
CA PRO A 366 -1.94 -5.63 28.42
C PRO A 366 -2.93 -6.77 28.66
N LEU A 367 -3.18 -7.11 29.92
CA LEU A 367 -4.24 -8.06 30.29
C LEU A 367 -5.56 -7.49 29.78
N MET A 368 -6.00 -7.96 28.62
CA MET A 368 -7.32 -7.62 28.11
C MET A 368 -8.34 -8.43 28.91
N ASN A 369 -9.12 -7.76 29.77
CA ASN A 369 -10.23 -8.39 30.46
C ASN A 369 -11.14 -9.07 29.42
N ALA A 370 -11.33 -10.38 29.61
CA ALA A 370 -12.11 -11.25 28.69
C ALA A 370 -13.61 -10.89 28.63
N ASP A 371 -14.05 -9.85 29.34
CA ASP A 371 -15.45 -9.51 29.60
C ASP A 371 -15.96 -8.23 28.94
N VAL A 372 -15.39 -7.79 27.84
CA VAL A 372 -16.08 -6.79 26.99
C VAL A 372 -16.84 -7.55 25.91
N ARG A 373 -18.11 -7.89 26.20
CA ARG A 373 -19.09 -8.46 25.28
C ARG A 373 -19.57 -7.43 24.27
#